data_098dd00dd6f5f982821759c7e204c627
#
_entry.id   098dd00dd6f5f982821759c7e204c627
#
_cell.length_a   1.000
_cell.length_b   1.000
_cell.length_c   1.000
_cell.angle_alpha   90.00
_cell.angle_beta   90.00
_cell.angle_gamma   90.00
#
_symmetry.space_group_name_H-M   'P 1'
#
loop_
_entity.id
_entity.type
_entity.pdbx_description
1 polymer ?
#
loop_
_entity_poly.entity_id
_entity_poly.type
_entity_poly.pdbx_seq_one_letter_code
_entity_poly.pdbx_strand_id
1 'polypeptide(L)'
;MECFIFETAEKYLGIEAQHIYRIADDVKPAPVPLVPSCYVGIIYYRGNLFDVVDMGSLMGKGRSLLNGNPYVILLKWNHRQLGLIPDRIVGLEWIEDSNGTQTVFTKAGRAIQMITPGEIWKILSELPFGRPC
;
A
#
# COMPACT_ATOMS: atom_id res chain seq x y z
N MET A 1 -17.37 5.32 -7.44
CA MET A 1 -16.50 4.84 -6.35
C MET A 1 -15.24 5.69 -6.28
N GLU A 2 -14.99 6.30 -5.16
CA GLU A 2 -13.79 7.09 -4.98
C GLU A 2 -12.61 6.20 -4.60
N CYS A 3 -11.51 6.33 -5.32
CA CYS A 3 -10.33 5.51 -5.14
C CYS A 3 -9.08 6.35 -4.99
N PHE A 4 -8.15 5.88 -4.18
CA PHE A 4 -6.83 6.47 -4.06
C PHE A 4 -5.87 5.69 -4.96
N ILE A 5 -5.26 6.39 -5.93
CA ILE A 5 -4.41 5.77 -6.94
C ILE A 5 -2.94 6.06 -6.63
N PHE A 6 -2.12 5.04 -6.75
CA PHE A 6 -0.68 5.17 -6.60
C PHE A 6 0.04 4.25 -7.60
N GLU A 7 1.30 4.53 -7.82
CA GLU A 7 2.12 3.77 -8.76
C GLU A 7 3.18 2.98 -8.00
N THR A 8 3.34 1.72 -8.36
CA THR A 8 4.39 0.87 -7.84
C THR A 8 4.84 -0.09 -8.95
N ALA A 9 6.16 -0.18 -9.17
CA ALA A 9 6.75 -1.07 -10.17
C ALA A 9 6.11 -0.87 -11.55
N GLU A 10 5.92 0.39 -11.94
CA GLU A 10 5.35 0.81 -13.23
C GLU A 10 3.89 0.39 -13.41
N LYS A 11 3.21 0.01 -12.34
CA LYS A 11 1.80 -0.34 -12.37
C LYS A 11 0.99 0.65 -11.55
N TYR A 12 -0.25 0.91 -11.98
CA TYR A 12 -1.18 1.74 -11.24
C TYR A 12 -2.08 0.86 -10.40
N LEU A 13 -2.12 1.16 -9.11
CA LEU A 13 -2.92 0.43 -8.14
C LEU A 13 -3.91 1.38 -7.50
N GLY A 14 -5.06 0.87 -7.13
CA GLY A 14 -6.09 1.65 -6.47
C GLY A 14 -6.63 0.97 -5.23
N ILE A 15 -6.91 1.77 -4.22
CA ILE A 15 -7.57 1.32 -2.99
C ILE A 15 -8.78 2.22 -2.78
N GLU A 16 -9.92 1.63 -2.40
CA GLU A 16 -11.10 2.43 -2.08
C GLU A 16 -10.77 3.46 -1.00
N ALA A 17 -11.19 4.70 -1.21
CA ALA A 17 -10.86 5.81 -0.32
C ALA A 17 -11.30 5.60 1.12
N GLN A 18 -12.36 4.80 1.34
CA GLN A 18 -12.85 4.52 2.69
C GLN A 18 -11.83 3.83 3.60
N HIS A 19 -10.84 3.15 3.02
CA HIS A 19 -9.80 2.47 3.79
C HIS A 19 -8.60 3.36 4.09
N ILE A 20 -8.50 4.52 3.45
CA ILE A 20 -7.39 5.43 3.65
C ILE A 20 -7.61 6.21 4.93
N TYR A 21 -6.70 6.06 5.88
CA TYR A 21 -6.71 6.85 7.10
C TYR A 21 -5.99 8.18 6.87
N ARG A 22 -4.79 8.13 6.33
CA ARG A 22 -3.99 9.34 6.06
C ARG A 22 -2.84 9.01 5.11
N ILE A 23 -2.39 10.04 4.38
CA ILE A 23 -1.13 9.96 3.64
C ILE A 23 -0.11 10.73 4.48
N ALA A 24 0.86 10.00 5.02
CA ALA A 24 1.88 10.58 5.88
C ALA A 24 3.17 10.80 5.10
N ASP A 25 3.77 11.98 5.31
CA ASP A 25 5.12 12.26 4.85
C ASP A 25 6.00 12.48 6.08
N ASP A 26 7.30 12.56 5.88
CA ASP A 26 8.25 12.85 6.95
C ASP A 26 8.13 11.92 8.16
N VAL A 27 7.82 10.64 7.91
CA VAL A 27 7.78 9.62 8.94
C VAL A 27 8.82 8.54 8.62
N LYS A 28 9.46 8.02 9.66
CA LYS A 28 10.45 6.95 9.52
C LYS A 28 9.98 5.69 10.24
N PRO A 29 9.82 4.58 9.53
CA PRO A 29 9.50 3.33 10.19
C PRO A 29 10.64 2.86 11.10
N ALA A 30 10.29 2.37 12.29
CA ALA A 30 11.25 1.74 13.19
C ALA A 30 11.44 0.29 12.73
N PRO A 31 12.67 -0.14 12.41
CA PRO A 31 12.91 -1.49 11.93
C PRO A 31 12.52 -2.56 12.94
N VAL A 32 12.04 -3.71 12.43
CA VAL A 32 11.73 -4.88 13.23
C VAL A 32 12.57 -6.04 12.70
N PRO A 33 13.27 -6.80 13.59
CA PRO A 33 14.10 -7.92 13.14
C PRO A 33 13.27 -9.13 12.72
N LEU A 34 13.88 -9.99 11.91
CA LEU A 34 13.34 -11.31 11.55
C LEU A 34 11.97 -11.27 10.84
N VAL A 35 11.73 -10.23 10.07
CA VAL A 35 10.52 -10.08 9.26
C VAL A 35 10.86 -10.23 7.77
N PRO A 36 9.87 -10.48 6.91
CA PRO A 36 10.11 -10.49 5.46
C PRO A 36 10.69 -9.16 4.97
N SER A 37 11.46 -9.19 3.88
CA SER A 37 12.16 -8.00 3.40
C SER A 37 11.24 -6.88 2.93
N CYS A 38 10.00 -7.20 2.57
CA CYS A 38 9.00 -6.19 2.22
C CYS A 38 8.48 -5.43 3.45
N TYR A 39 8.64 -6.00 4.63
CA TYR A 39 8.22 -5.37 5.88
C TYR A 39 9.31 -4.39 6.30
N VAL A 40 8.98 -3.09 6.28
CA VAL A 40 9.96 -2.03 6.55
C VAL A 40 10.10 -1.76 8.03
N GLY A 41 9.02 -1.85 8.79
CA GLY A 41 9.03 -1.56 10.20
C GLY A 41 7.68 -1.09 10.70
N ILE A 42 7.70 -0.35 11.81
CA ILE A 42 6.50 0.14 12.48
C ILE A 42 6.53 1.67 12.51
N ILE A 43 5.39 2.30 12.23
CA ILE A 43 5.19 3.73 12.43
C ILE A 43 4.19 3.94 13.55
N TYR A 44 4.52 4.82 14.48
CA TYR A 44 3.58 5.33 15.47
C TYR A 44 3.04 6.65 14.95
N TYR A 45 1.73 6.73 14.77
CA TYR A 45 1.10 7.93 14.24
C TYR A 45 -0.21 8.21 14.99
N ARG A 46 -0.24 9.32 15.71
CA ARG A 46 -1.41 9.80 16.46
C ARG A 46 -2.06 8.73 17.35
N GLY A 47 -1.24 8.02 18.12
CA GLY A 47 -1.72 7.00 19.05
C GLY A 47 -1.95 5.63 18.43
N ASN A 48 -1.64 5.44 17.14
CA ASN A 48 -1.83 4.17 16.45
C ASN A 48 -0.50 3.64 15.91
N LEU A 49 -0.33 2.32 15.99
CA LEU A 49 0.83 1.66 15.39
C LEU A 49 0.43 1.06 14.04
N PHE A 50 1.26 1.31 13.04
CA PHE A 50 1.06 0.79 11.68
C PHE A 50 2.23 -0.07 11.29
N ASP A 51 1.93 -1.28 10.81
CA ASP A 51 2.92 -2.13 10.17
C ASP A 51 3.16 -1.61 8.76
N VAL A 52 4.41 -1.28 8.43
CA VAL A 52 4.74 -0.62 7.16
C VAL A 52 5.37 -1.60 6.19
N VAL A 53 4.84 -1.66 5.00
CA VAL A 53 5.25 -2.57 3.93
C VAL A 53 5.69 -1.76 2.73
N ASP A 54 6.81 -2.16 2.12
CA ASP A 54 7.25 -1.60 0.85
C ASP A 54 6.52 -2.33 -0.29
N MET A 55 5.70 -1.60 -1.05
CA MET A 55 4.89 -2.22 -2.10
C MET A 55 5.73 -2.79 -3.24
N GLY A 56 6.83 -2.14 -3.60
CA GLY A 56 7.73 -2.65 -4.63
C GLY A 56 8.29 -4.01 -4.25
N SER A 57 8.76 -4.15 -3.02
CA SER A 57 9.27 -5.43 -2.51
C SER A 57 8.19 -6.48 -2.42
N LEU A 58 6.99 -6.10 -1.98
CA LEU A 58 5.87 -7.03 -1.88
C LEU A 58 5.49 -7.61 -3.24
N MET A 59 5.63 -6.82 -4.29
CA MET A 59 5.37 -7.25 -5.66
C MET A 59 6.56 -7.96 -6.31
N GLY A 60 7.67 -8.12 -5.58
CA GLY A 60 8.87 -8.77 -6.11
C GLY A 60 9.67 -7.92 -7.10
N LYS A 61 9.55 -6.59 -7.03
CA LYS A 61 10.13 -5.68 -8.02
C LYS A 61 11.18 -4.72 -7.44
N GLY A 62 11.68 -4.99 -6.25
CA GLY A 62 12.65 -4.12 -5.59
C GLY A 62 11.98 -3.05 -4.75
N ARG A 63 12.77 -2.29 -4.01
CA ARG A 63 12.24 -1.37 -3.01
C ARG A 63 11.85 -0.02 -3.57
N SER A 64 10.61 0.38 -3.34
CA SER A 64 10.12 1.73 -3.58
C SER A 64 10.83 2.75 -2.70
N LEU A 65 11.19 2.35 -1.48
CA LEU A 65 11.84 3.19 -0.49
C LEU A 65 13.13 3.85 -0.98
N LEU A 66 13.77 3.30 -2.02
CA LEU A 66 15.02 3.84 -2.57
C LEU A 66 14.84 5.14 -3.36
N ASN A 67 13.61 5.56 -3.60
CA ASN A 67 13.30 6.68 -4.49
C ASN A 67 13.17 8.04 -3.78
N GLY A 68 13.78 8.23 -2.62
CA GLY A 68 13.80 9.53 -1.95
C GLY A 68 12.83 9.61 -0.77
N ASN A 69 12.08 10.71 -0.65
CA ASN A 69 11.16 10.93 0.47
C ASN A 69 9.86 10.15 0.26
N PRO A 70 9.72 8.98 0.87
CA PRO A 70 8.53 8.18 0.63
C PRO A 70 7.35 8.76 1.38
N TYR A 71 6.21 8.77 0.70
CA TYR A 71 4.94 8.90 1.39
C TYR A 71 4.56 7.53 1.91
N VAL A 72 3.87 7.50 3.04
CA VAL A 72 3.31 6.27 3.57
C VAL A 72 1.80 6.40 3.55
N ILE A 73 1.15 5.46 2.86
CA ILE A 73 -0.30 5.40 2.79
C ILE A 73 -0.77 4.61 4.01
N LEU A 74 -1.38 5.30 4.98
CA LEU A 74 -1.86 4.66 6.20
C LEU A 74 -3.28 4.18 6.01
N LEU A 75 -3.51 2.89 6.23
CA LEU A 75 -4.78 2.22 6.03
C LEU A 75 -5.35 1.73 7.35
N LYS A 76 -6.66 1.81 7.48
CA LYS A 76 -7.40 1.20 8.58
C LYS A 76 -8.58 0.41 8.03
N TRP A 77 -8.71 -0.84 8.48
CA TRP A 77 -9.86 -1.69 8.14
C TRP A 77 -9.98 -2.81 9.18
N ASN A 78 -11.19 -3.19 9.52
CA ASN A 78 -11.46 -4.32 10.43
C ASN A 78 -10.56 -4.33 11.68
N HIS A 79 -10.37 -3.17 12.32
CA HIS A 79 -9.50 -2.98 13.49
C HIS A 79 -8.02 -3.27 13.22
N ARG A 80 -7.61 -3.29 11.96
CA ARG A 80 -6.22 -3.48 11.54
C ARG A 80 -5.65 -2.18 11.00
N GLN A 81 -4.32 -2.04 11.07
CA GLN A 81 -3.60 -0.85 10.65
C GLN A 81 -2.38 -1.25 9.85
N LEU A 82 -2.27 -0.70 8.65
CA LEU A 82 -1.20 -1.05 7.72
C LEU A 82 -0.73 0.21 7.02
N GLY A 83 0.58 0.33 6.81
CA GLY A 83 1.16 1.40 6.01
C GLY A 83 1.78 0.83 4.74
N LEU A 84 1.60 1.52 3.62
CA LEU A 84 2.16 1.12 2.35
C LEU A 84 3.10 2.20 1.83
N ILE A 85 4.27 1.79 1.34
CA ILE A 85 5.20 2.70 0.68
C ILE A 85 5.13 2.45 -0.83
N PRO A 86 4.57 3.39 -1.61
CA PRO A 86 4.52 3.30 -3.07
C PRO A 86 5.74 3.93 -3.70
N ASP A 87 5.90 3.78 -5.01
CA ASP A 87 6.87 4.55 -5.77
C ASP A 87 6.43 6.00 -5.91
N ARG A 88 5.15 6.21 -6.20
CA ARG A 88 4.60 7.54 -6.45
C ARG A 88 3.11 7.57 -6.13
N ILE A 89 2.65 8.70 -5.63
CA ILE A 89 1.23 8.93 -5.39
C ILE A 89 0.62 9.66 -6.58
N VAL A 90 -0.50 9.17 -7.07
CA VAL A 90 -1.27 9.83 -8.12
C VAL A 90 -2.37 10.70 -7.52
N GLY A 91 -3.17 10.15 -6.62
CA GLY A 91 -4.21 10.90 -5.91
C GLY A 91 -5.57 10.24 -5.95
N LEU A 92 -6.58 11.00 -5.53
CA LEU A 92 -7.96 10.54 -5.52
C LEU A 92 -8.58 10.68 -6.89
N GLU A 93 -9.29 9.64 -7.33
CA GLU A 93 -10.04 9.65 -8.58
C GLU A 93 -11.35 8.91 -8.42
N TRP A 94 -12.35 9.33 -9.19
CA TRP A 94 -13.63 8.64 -9.24
C TRP A 94 -13.58 7.58 -10.32
N ILE A 95 -13.93 6.35 -9.97
CA ILE A 95 -13.97 5.22 -10.90
C ILE A 95 -15.38 4.67 -10.95
N GLU A 96 -15.89 4.51 -12.17
CA GLU A 96 -17.21 3.93 -12.41
C GLU A 96 -17.12 2.41 -12.33
N ASP A 97 -17.86 1.81 -11.40
CA ASP A 97 -17.96 0.36 -11.27
C ASP A 97 -19.43 -0.03 -11.35
N SER A 98 -19.88 -0.28 -12.56
CA SER A 98 -21.29 -0.57 -12.82
C SER A 98 -21.72 -1.96 -12.34
N ASN A 99 -20.78 -2.89 -12.17
CA ASN A 99 -21.09 -4.28 -11.82
C ASN A 99 -20.63 -4.68 -10.42
N GLY A 100 -19.81 -3.87 -9.75
CA GLY A 100 -19.27 -4.18 -8.45
C GLY A 100 -18.29 -5.35 -8.42
N THR A 101 -17.88 -5.86 -9.58
CA THR A 101 -17.05 -7.06 -9.68
C THR A 101 -15.73 -6.85 -10.41
N GLN A 102 -15.54 -5.69 -11.02
CA GLN A 102 -14.31 -5.41 -11.74
C GLN A 102 -13.15 -5.14 -10.79
N THR A 103 -12.00 -5.74 -11.09
CA THR A 103 -10.77 -5.50 -10.36
C THR A 103 -9.77 -4.66 -11.13
N VAL A 104 -9.98 -4.48 -12.43
CA VAL A 104 -9.14 -3.64 -13.28
C VAL A 104 -10.01 -2.63 -14.01
N PHE A 105 -9.62 -1.37 -13.93
CA PHE A 105 -10.34 -0.26 -14.56
C PHE A 105 -9.38 0.51 -15.46
N THR A 106 -9.91 1.12 -16.52
CA THR A 106 -9.13 2.01 -17.37
C THR A 106 -9.60 3.43 -17.15
N LYS A 107 -8.68 4.32 -16.81
CA LYS A 107 -8.97 5.74 -16.65
C LYS A 107 -7.81 6.56 -17.17
N ALA A 108 -8.11 7.56 -18.03
CA ALA A 108 -7.09 8.43 -18.63
C ALA A 108 -5.99 7.64 -19.36
N GLY A 109 -6.37 6.54 -20.02
CA GLY A 109 -5.43 5.69 -20.74
C GLY A 109 -4.60 4.77 -19.86
N ARG A 110 -4.89 4.69 -18.58
CA ARG A 110 -4.15 3.87 -17.62
C ARG A 110 -4.99 2.71 -17.12
N ALA A 111 -4.40 1.53 -17.07
CA ALA A 111 -5.03 0.37 -16.44
C ALA A 111 -4.73 0.43 -14.94
N ILE A 112 -5.77 0.53 -14.12
CA ILE A 112 -5.66 0.61 -12.66
C ILE A 112 -6.18 -0.69 -12.07
N GLN A 113 -5.32 -1.39 -11.35
CA GLN A 113 -5.71 -2.61 -10.64
C GLN A 113 -6.15 -2.26 -9.23
N MET A 114 -7.38 -2.62 -8.89
CA MET A 114 -7.90 -2.41 -7.54
C MET A 114 -7.39 -3.49 -6.61
N ILE A 115 -6.94 -3.08 -5.44
CA ILE A 115 -6.50 -3.98 -4.38
C ILE A 115 -7.21 -3.62 -3.08
N THR A 116 -7.32 -4.58 -2.18
CA THR A 116 -7.90 -4.34 -0.86
C THR A 116 -6.82 -4.47 0.21
N PRO A 117 -6.97 -3.77 1.34
CA PRO A 117 -6.05 -3.95 2.46
C PRO A 117 -6.00 -5.41 2.93
N GLY A 118 -7.12 -6.11 2.89
CA GLY A 118 -7.19 -7.52 3.28
C GLY A 118 -6.35 -8.42 2.39
N GLU A 119 -6.31 -8.16 1.09
CA GLU A 119 -5.47 -8.92 0.16
C GLU A 119 -3.99 -8.75 0.49
N ILE A 120 -3.58 -7.50 0.77
CA ILE A 120 -2.20 -7.21 1.15
C ILE A 120 -1.85 -7.91 2.45
N TRP A 121 -2.74 -7.82 3.44
CA TRP A 121 -2.54 -8.48 4.73
C TRP A 121 -2.41 -9.99 4.59
N LYS A 122 -3.23 -10.59 3.73
CA LYS A 122 -3.17 -12.02 3.47
C LYS A 122 -1.83 -12.45 2.90
N ILE A 123 -1.34 -11.73 1.90
CA ILE A 123 -0.02 -12.01 1.31
C ILE A 123 1.06 -11.90 2.39
N LEU A 124 1.03 -10.82 3.16
CA LEU A 124 2.04 -10.56 4.18
C LEU A 124 2.04 -11.63 5.27
N SER A 125 0.86 -12.09 5.70
CA SER A 125 0.73 -13.09 6.75
C SER A 125 1.17 -14.49 6.32
N GLU A 126 1.23 -14.75 5.02
CA GLU A 126 1.68 -16.03 4.48
C GLU A 126 3.19 -16.09 4.24
N LEU A 127 3.90 -14.96 4.40
CA LEU A 127 5.34 -14.92 4.19
C LEU A 127 6.10 -15.39 5.43
N PRO A 128 7.11 -16.27 5.27
CA PRO A 128 7.92 -16.70 6.41
C PRO A 128 8.83 -15.59 6.90
N PHE A 129 9.09 -15.59 8.19
CA PHE A 129 10.02 -14.64 8.80
C PHE A 129 11.42 -14.79 8.23
N GLY A 130 12.11 -13.65 8.06
CA GLY A 130 13.51 -13.64 7.64
C GLY A 130 13.74 -13.98 6.18
N ARG A 131 12.69 -14.11 5.39
CA ARG A 131 12.80 -14.43 3.97
C ARG A 131 12.44 -13.24 3.10
N PRO A 132 13.05 -13.13 1.89
CA PRO A 132 12.66 -12.09 0.95
C PRO A 132 11.24 -12.29 0.46
N CYS A 133 10.60 -11.20 0.10
CA CYS A 133 9.25 -11.20 -0.45
C CYS A 133 9.24 -11.64 -1.92
#